data_664fdf1d298af18dec375283d928873b
#
_entry.id   664fdf1d298af18dec375283d928873b
#
_cell.length_a   1.000
_cell.length_b   1.000
_cell.length_c   1.000
_cell.angle_alpha   90.00
_cell.angle_beta   90.00
_cell.angle_gamma   90.00
#
_symmetry.space_group_name_H-M   'P 1'
#
loop_
_entity.id
_entity.type
_entity.pdbx_description
1 polymer ?
#
loop_
_entity_poly.entity_id
_entity_poly.type
_entity_poly.pdbx_seq_one_letter_code
_entity_poly.pdbx_strand_id
1 'polypeptide(L)'
;MVRYELPKRWLIYDRSAVMDALVAAKAAVQSLKTLPYQRSWVEKLQELQLKREVAGTSRIEGADFTERELEAAIRPDATPAQLLTRSQQQAHAAMQTYRWLASVPSDRPIAPDLIREIHQRMVTGCDDDHCPPGTLRGRDHNVTFGIPPHRGVEGGPACEQAFAGLLAAIETEGRELDPLLRALALHYHLAAMHPFLDGNGRTARAAEALVLQRAGLTDRAFIAMSNYYYDEKAAYLTILSATRAASHDLTGFFLFGLRGICQQCEVLTAEIRKHMQKALFRDTMYSLFNRLETKRKRVIGERQVQILKLLLETDSWQLLPLYRAVELHYGGIKNGLSAYLRDIFQLEDMESIAVLWNSGKFGDQEVLINLDWPQQIDESEFLRHTKSMPKGKSFKFLG
;
A
#
# COMPACT_ATOMS: atom_id res chain seq x y z
N MET A 1 -2.68 36.14 -10.88
CA MET A 1 -1.99 35.05 -10.16
C MET A 1 -2.27 35.20 -8.68
N VAL A 2 -2.96 34.23 -8.08
CA VAL A 2 -3.35 34.27 -6.66
C VAL A 2 -2.12 33.96 -5.81
N ARG A 3 -1.85 34.74 -4.76
CA ARG A 3 -0.83 34.50 -3.74
C ARG A 3 -1.50 33.84 -2.55
N TYR A 4 -0.85 32.85 -1.95
CA TYR A 4 -1.30 32.28 -0.70
C TYR A 4 -1.08 33.27 0.45
N GLU A 5 -2.12 33.47 1.25
CA GLU A 5 -2.06 34.09 2.55
C GLU A 5 -2.72 33.16 3.55
N LEU A 6 -2.14 32.95 4.73
CA LEU A 6 -2.76 32.12 5.74
C LEU A 6 -4.09 32.79 6.15
N PRO A 7 -5.25 32.14 5.88
CA PRO A 7 -6.53 32.75 6.19
C PRO A 7 -6.69 32.85 7.71
N LYS A 8 -7.34 33.95 8.18
CA LYS A 8 -7.67 34.12 9.62
C LYS A 8 -8.45 32.92 10.15
N ARG A 9 -9.33 32.35 9.33
CA ARG A 9 -9.97 31.06 9.56
C ARG A 9 -9.28 30.04 8.63
N TRP A 10 -8.20 29.40 9.11
CA TRP A 10 -7.44 28.42 8.35
C TRP A 10 -8.23 27.13 8.09
N LEU A 11 -9.32 26.92 8.83
CA LEU A 11 -10.18 25.75 8.76
C LEU A 11 -11.59 26.19 8.33
N ILE A 12 -11.79 26.31 7.02
CA ILE A 12 -13.09 26.61 6.41
C ILE A 12 -13.54 25.35 5.66
N TYR A 13 -14.69 24.80 6.04
CA TYR A 13 -15.33 23.69 5.32
C TYR A 13 -16.80 23.56 5.72
N ASP A 14 -17.61 22.98 4.82
CA ASP A 14 -18.99 22.58 5.13
C ASP A 14 -19.01 21.28 5.92
N ARG A 15 -19.29 21.39 7.21
CA ARG A 15 -19.32 20.24 8.12
C ARG A 15 -20.39 19.20 7.69
N SER A 16 -21.54 19.64 7.20
CA SER A 16 -22.63 18.74 6.82
C SER A 16 -22.27 17.94 5.57
N ALA A 17 -21.66 18.59 4.58
CA ALA A 17 -21.19 17.94 3.36
C ALA A 17 -20.09 16.89 3.59
N VAL A 18 -19.23 17.09 4.60
CA VAL A 18 -18.09 16.22 4.90
C VAL A 18 -18.45 15.06 5.84
N MET A 19 -19.53 15.16 6.59
CA MET A 19 -19.85 14.23 7.69
C MET A 19 -19.95 12.77 7.24
N ASP A 20 -20.69 12.47 6.18
CA ASP A 20 -20.90 11.09 5.71
C ASP A 20 -19.56 10.46 5.26
N ALA A 21 -18.75 11.22 4.54
CA ALA A 21 -17.41 10.78 4.11
C ALA A 21 -16.48 10.55 5.30
N LEU A 22 -16.54 11.40 6.32
CA LEU A 22 -15.77 11.23 7.55
C LEU A 22 -16.18 9.97 8.31
N VAL A 23 -17.47 9.72 8.46
CA VAL A 23 -17.99 8.51 9.11
C VAL A 23 -17.54 7.26 8.35
N ALA A 24 -17.63 7.27 7.02
CA ALA A 24 -17.19 6.16 6.19
C ALA A 24 -15.66 5.90 6.35
N ALA A 25 -14.83 6.94 6.32
CA ALA A 25 -13.40 6.82 6.50
C ALA A 25 -13.03 6.29 7.90
N LYS A 26 -13.69 6.77 8.95
CA LYS A 26 -13.50 6.26 10.33
C LYS A 26 -13.91 4.80 10.45
N ALA A 27 -15.02 4.41 9.82
CA ALA A 27 -15.46 3.00 9.81
C ALA A 27 -14.44 2.11 9.09
N ALA A 28 -13.89 2.55 7.95
CA ALA A 28 -12.85 1.83 7.23
C ALA A 28 -11.56 1.67 8.06
N VAL A 29 -11.11 2.74 8.71
CA VAL A 29 -9.96 2.72 9.62
C VAL A 29 -10.20 1.78 10.80
N GLN A 30 -11.38 1.83 11.42
CA GLN A 30 -11.73 0.96 12.55
C GLN A 30 -11.81 -0.51 12.12
N SER A 31 -12.41 -0.80 10.97
CA SER A 31 -12.47 -2.14 10.41
C SER A 31 -11.05 -2.71 10.21
N LEU A 32 -10.15 -1.91 9.64
CA LEU A 32 -8.76 -2.30 9.44
C LEU A 32 -8.04 -2.62 10.77
N LYS A 33 -8.25 -1.80 11.81
CA LYS A 33 -7.63 -2.00 13.14
C LYS A 33 -8.10 -3.26 13.86
N THR A 34 -9.31 -3.74 13.58
CA THR A 34 -9.92 -4.90 14.24
C THR A 34 -9.62 -6.23 13.55
N LEU A 35 -9.04 -6.22 12.35
CA LEU A 35 -8.67 -7.44 11.66
C LEU A 35 -7.59 -8.21 12.43
N PRO A 36 -7.78 -9.52 12.65
CA PRO A 36 -6.72 -10.36 13.20
C PRO A 36 -5.62 -10.59 12.16
N TYR A 37 -4.37 -10.54 12.58
CA TYR A 37 -3.22 -10.82 11.72
C TYR A 37 -2.05 -11.38 12.51
N GLN A 38 -1.15 -12.07 11.82
CA GLN A 38 0.12 -12.52 12.39
C GLN A 38 1.19 -11.43 12.27
N ARG A 39 2.06 -11.32 13.27
CA ARG A 39 3.14 -10.30 13.29
C ARG A 39 4.01 -10.34 12.03
N SER A 40 4.37 -11.52 11.54
CA SER A 40 5.17 -11.68 10.32
C SER A 40 4.50 -11.16 9.04
N TRP A 41 3.16 -11.08 9.02
CA TRP A 41 2.44 -10.50 7.88
C TRP A 41 2.47 -8.98 7.94
N VAL A 42 2.35 -8.42 9.14
CA VAL A 42 2.39 -6.96 9.35
C VAL A 42 3.68 -6.38 8.81
N GLU A 43 4.81 -6.96 9.15
CA GLU A 43 6.13 -6.50 8.70
C GLU A 43 6.22 -6.44 7.16
N LYS A 44 5.75 -7.49 6.46
CA LYS A 44 5.72 -7.52 5.00
C LYS A 44 4.74 -6.51 4.40
N LEU A 45 3.54 -6.38 4.98
CA LEU A 45 2.52 -5.44 4.51
C LEU A 45 2.96 -4.00 4.73
N GLN A 46 3.58 -3.72 5.87
CA GLN A 46 4.15 -2.41 6.17
C GLN A 46 5.23 -2.02 5.15
N GLU A 47 6.15 -2.93 4.85
CA GLU A 47 7.19 -2.69 3.84
C GLU A 47 6.58 -2.41 2.47
N LEU A 48 5.55 -3.18 2.06
CA LEU A 48 4.83 -2.96 0.81
C LEU A 48 4.13 -1.59 0.78
N GLN A 49 3.44 -1.21 1.87
CA GLN A 49 2.77 0.09 1.96
C GLN A 49 3.77 1.24 1.94
N LEU A 50 4.90 1.12 2.64
CA LEU A 50 5.98 2.11 2.60
C LEU A 50 6.58 2.24 1.20
N LYS A 51 6.77 1.12 0.49
CA LYS A 51 7.23 1.14 -0.91
C LYS A 51 6.24 1.88 -1.81
N ARG A 52 4.93 1.62 -1.67
CA ARG A 52 3.86 2.32 -2.41
C ARG A 52 3.84 3.81 -2.09
N GLU A 53 3.99 4.18 -0.83
CA GLU A 53 4.05 5.59 -0.38
C GLU A 53 5.24 6.32 -1.00
N VAL A 54 6.43 5.74 -0.96
CA VAL A 54 7.66 6.29 -1.54
C VAL A 54 7.56 6.40 -3.05
N ALA A 55 7.03 5.37 -3.72
CA ALA A 55 6.81 5.41 -5.17
C ALA A 55 5.84 6.53 -5.55
N GLY A 56 4.69 6.60 -4.86
CA GLY A 56 3.66 7.62 -5.11
C GLY A 56 4.20 9.03 -4.91
N THR A 57 4.79 9.31 -3.74
CA THR A 57 5.30 10.66 -3.42
C THR A 57 6.37 11.13 -4.39
N SER A 58 7.27 10.24 -4.83
CA SER A 58 8.35 10.57 -5.78
C SER A 58 7.80 10.79 -7.20
N ARG A 59 6.90 9.92 -7.67
CA ARG A 59 6.30 10.01 -9.02
C ARG A 59 5.36 11.21 -9.19
N ILE A 60 4.71 11.68 -8.13
CA ILE A 60 3.93 12.92 -8.17
C ILE A 60 4.84 14.09 -8.56
N GLU A 61 6.05 14.15 -8.02
CA GLU A 61 7.06 15.18 -8.28
C GLU A 61 7.84 14.95 -9.59
N GLY A 62 7.48 13.92 -10.37
CA GLY A 62 8.07 13.66 -11.68
C GLY A 62 9.27 12.71 -11.65
N ALA A 63 9.54 12.02 -10.55
CA ALA A 63 10.57 10.98 -10.52
C ALA A 63 10.20 9.84 -11.48
N ASP A 64 11.17 9.43 -12.29
CA ASP A 64 11.06 8.29 -13.18
C ASP A 64 12.06 7.21 -12.76
N PHE A 65 11.55 6.02 -12.45
CA PHE A 65 12.31 4.83 -12.09
C PHE A 65 11.50 3.58 -12.38
N THR A 66 12.22 2.54 -12.76
CA THR A 66 11.67 1.19 -12.86
C THR A 66 11.44 0.59 -11.47
N GLU A 67 10.63 -0.46 -11.38
CA GLU A 67 10.40 -1.18 -10.13
C GLU A 67 11.70 -1.70 -9.51
N ARG A 68 12.61 -2.22 -10.35
CA ARG A 68 13.93 -2.70 -9.92
C ARG A 68 14.83 -1.59 -9.35
N GLU A 69 14.79 -0.40 -9.96
CA GLU A 69 15.56 0.76 -9.47
C GLU A 69 15.00 1.27 -8.15
N LEU A 70 13.66 1.30 -8.02
CA LEU A 70 13.00 1.63 -6.75
C LEU A 70 13.41 0.64 -5.67
N GLU A 71 13.31 -0.66 -5.94
CA GLU A 71 13.71 -1.70 -4.98
C GLU A 71 15.17 -1.57 -4.53
N ALA A 72 16.07 -1.29 -5.46
CA ALA A 72 17.47 -1.05 -5.13
C ALA A 72 17.67 0.20 -4.24
N ALA A 73 16.93 1.29 -4.53
CA ALA A 73 17.05 2.54 -3.79
C ALA A 73 16.47 2.48 -2.36
N ILE A 74 15.42 1.69 -2.14
CA ILE A 74 14.75 1.61 -0.82
C ILE A 74 15.31 0.53 0.12
N ARG A 75 16.27 -0.27 -0.32
CA ARG A 75 16.89 -1.31 0.52
C ARG A 75 17.51 -0.70 1.77
N PRO A 76 17.47 -1.41 2.92
CA PRO A 76 18.08 -0.91 4.16
C PRO A 76 19.57 -0.67 4.08
N ASP A 77 20.27 -1.43 3.23
CA ASP A 77 21.73 -1.40 3.02
C ASP A 77 22.14 -0.51 1.83
N ALA A 78 21.19 0.15 1.16
CA ALA A 78 21.51 1.07 0.06
C ALA A 78 22.31 2.27 0.57
N THR A 79 23.42 2.58 -0.12
CA THR A 79 24.24 3.75 0.17
C THR A 79 24.08 4.82 -0.90
N PRO A 80 24.20 6.12 -0.58
CA PRO A 80 24.12 7.18 -1.58
C PRO A 80 25.03 6.98 -2.80
N ALA A 81 26.22 6.39 -2.60
CA ALA A 81 27.18 6.10 -3.67
C ALA A 81 26.67 5.07 -4.70
N GLN A 82 25.66 4.26 -4.35
CA GLN A 82 25.05 3.26 -5.23
C GLN A 82 23.87 3.81 -6.02
N LEU A 83 23.40 5.01 -5.70
CA LEU A 83 22.24 5.64 -6.32
C LEU A 83 22.68 6.52 -7.47
N LEU A 84 22.41 6.07 -8.70
CA LEU A 84 22.95 6.66 -9.92
C LEU A 84 22.10 7.84 -10.44
N THR A 85 20.83 7.91 -10.09
CA THR A 85 19.91 8.95 -10.57
C THR A 85 19.34 9.75 -9.42
N ARG A 86 18.96 11.03 -9.70
CA ARG A 86 18.25 11.89 -8.76
C ARG A 86 16.95 11.23 -8.28
N SER A 87 16.23 10.56 -9.17
CA SER A 87 14.99 9.85 -8.82
C SER A 87 15.23 8.75 -7.78
N GLN A 88 16.32 7.98 -7.90
CA GLN A 88 16.72 6.98 -6.90
C GLN A 88 17.10 7.62 -5.57
N GLN A 89 17.84 8.72 -5.60
CA GLN A 89 18.22 9.47 -4.39
C GLN A 89 17.00 10.03 -3.68
N GLN A 90 16.05 10.61 -4.42
CA GLN A 90 14.78 11.09 -3.86
C GLN A 90 13.94 9.94 -3.25
N ALA A 91 13.84 8.78 -3.90
CA ALA A 91 13.16 7.62 -3.36
C ALA A 91 13.84 7.11 -2.08
N HIS A 92 15.17 7.08 -2.05
CA HIS A 92 15.94 6.71 -0.87
C HIS A 92 15.68 7.68 0.30
N ALA A 93 15.84 8.97 0.08
CA ALA A 93 15.59 10.01 1.09
C ALA A 93 14.16 9.94 1.65
N ALA A 94 13.17 9.74 0.77
CA ALA A 94 11.78 9.54 1.17
C ALA A 94 11.62 8.29 2.05
N MET A 95 12.19 7.13 1.66
CA MET A 95 12.12 5.89 2.45
C MET A 95 12.73 6.08 3.84
N GLN A 96 13.91 6.68 3.94
CA GLN A 96 14.56 6.96 5.22
C GLN A 96 13.72 7.91 6.08
N THR A 97 13.08 8.91 5.46
CA THR A 97 12.19 9.84 6.16
C THR A 97 10.97 9.13 6.72
N TYR A 98 10.27 8.30 5.94
CA TYR A 98 9.09 7.57 6.42
C TYR A 98 9.44 6.56 7.52
N ARG A 99 10.58 5.88 7.42
CA ARG A 99 11.08 5.01 8.50
C ARG A 99 11.37 5.78 9.78
N TRP A 100 11.99 6.96 9.65
CA TRP A 100 12.23 7.83 10.79
C TRP A 100 10.92 8.37 11.39
N LEU A 101 9.92 8.75 10.57
CA LEU A 101 8.61 9.20 11.06
C LEU A 101 7.95 8.18 11.99
N ALA A 102 8.09 6.89 11.71
CA ALA A 102 7.60 5.83 12.58
C ALA A 102 8.26 5.81 13.97
N SER A 103 9.44 6.40 14.13
CA SER A 103 10.16 6.53 15.40
C SER A 103 9.94 7.85 16.12
N VAL A 104 9.25 8.82 15.50
CA VAL A 104 8.97 10.12 16.11
C VAL A 104 7.98 9.95 17.27
N PRO A 105 8.33 10.39 18.48
CA PRO A 105 7.45 10.28 19.65
C PRO A 105 6.07 10.89 19.39
N SER A 106 5.01 10.22 19.82
CA SER A 106 3.63 10.64 19.57
C SER A 106 3.27 11.95 20.26
N ASP A 107 3.95 12.27 21.35
CA ASP A 107 3.83 13.50 22.14
C ASP A 107 4.66 14.68 21.60
N ARG A 108 5.59 14.45 20.67
CA ARG A 108 6.33 15.54 20.02
C ARG A 108 5.37 16.44 19.24
N PRO A 109 5.27 17.73 19.54
CA PRO A 109 4.31 18.64 18.88
C PRO A 109 4.63 18.78 17.37
N ILE A 110 3.58 19.04 16.57
CA ILE A 110 3.72 19.37 15.15
C ILE A 110 4.11 20.85 15.04
N ALA A 111 5.36 21.12 15.38
CA ALA A 111 5.92 22.47 15.47
C ALA A 111 6.88 22.75 14.29
N PRO A 112 7.31 24.02 14.11
CA PRO A 112 8.21 24.41 13.02
C PRO A 112 9.48 23.58 12.91
N ASP A 113 10.09 23.18 14.01
CA ASP A 113 11.30 22.34 14.05
C ASP A 113 11.04 20.96 13.45
N LEU A 114 9.91 20.34 13.78
CA LEU A 114 9.56 19.01 13.25
C LEU A 114 9.33 19.05 11.74
N ILE A 115 8.57 20.02 11.24
CA ILE A 115 8.31 20.14 9.79
C ILE A 115 9.58 20.48 9.02
N ARG A 116 10.45 21.33 9.57
CA ARG A 116 11.78 21.62 9.00
C ARG A 116 12.66 20.35 8.98
N GLU A 117 12.61 19.53 10.02
CA GLU A 117 13.35 18.25 10.06
C GLU A 117 12.81 17.26 9.03
N ILE A 118 11.48 17.16 8.87
CA ILE A 118 10.87 16.34 7.79
C ILE A 118 11.40 16.81 6.42
N HIS A 119 11.32 18.12 6.16
CA HIS A 119 11.82 18.68 4.90
C HIS A 119 13.32 18.39 4.72
N GLN A 120 14.12 18.66 5.73
CA GLN A 120 15.56 18.39 5.70
C GLN A 120 15.85 16.96 5.26
N ARG A 121 15.20 15.98 5.88
CA ARG A 121 15.39 14.56 5.56
C ARG A 121 14.92 14.19 4.14
N MET A 122 13.87 14.86 3.64
CA MET A 122 13.31 14.61 2.31
C MET A 122 14.20 15.12 1.17
N VAL A 123 15.01 16.14 1.40
CA VAL A 123 15.81 16.80 0.35
C VAL A 123 17.31 16.53 0.47
N THR A 124 17.83 16.19 1.65
CA THR A 124 19.24 15.95 1.86
C THR A 124 19.76 14.79 1.01
N GLY A 125 20.84 15.04 0.26
CA GLY A 125 21.48 14.06 -0.60
C GLY A 125 20.82 13.88 -1.97
N CYS A 126 19.78 14.66 -2.29
CA CYS A 126 19.11 14.60 -3.59
C CYS A 126 18.80 15.97 -4.21
N ASP A 127 18.61 17.00 -3.39
CA ASP A 127 18.17 18.34 -3.83
C ASP A 127 18.95 19.47 -3.15
N ASP A 128 20.02 19.19 -2.41
CA ASP A 128 20.75 20.14 -1.54
C ASP A 128 21.36 21.33 -2.30
N ASP A 129 21.71 21.11 -3.56
CA ASP A 129 22.38 22.08 -4.43
C ASP A 129 21.48 23.28 -4.79
N HIS A 130 20.17 23.12 -4.76
CA HIS A 130 19.20 24.17 -5.09
C HIS A 130 18.12 24.40 -4.03
N CYS A 131 18.04 23.55 -3.00
CA CYS A 131 17.10 23.67 -1.91
C CYS A 131 17.79 23.42 -0.55
N PRO A 132 18.21 24.49 0.17
CA PRO A 132 18.84 24.31 1.48
C PRO A 132 17.96 23.52 2.45
N PRO A 133 18.42 22.36 2.96
CA PRO A 133 17.61 21.47 3.78
C PRO A 133 17.05 22.15 5.05
N GLY A 134 15.76 22.02 5.28
CA GLY A 134 15.06 22.57 6.46
C GLY A 134 14.94 24.10 6.48
N THR A 135 15.35 24.81 5.43
CA THR A 135 15.40 26.27 5.39
C THR A 135 14.17 26.85 4.67
N LEU A 136 13.45 27.76 5.32
CA LEU A 136 12.34 28.48 4.71
C LEU A 136 12.85 29.47 3.66
N ARG A 137 12.00 29.82 2.69
CA ARG A 137 12.33 30.77 1.62
C ARG A 137 12.63 32.19 2.17
N GLY A 138 13.74 32.75 1.73
CA GLY A 138 14.09 34.16 1.98
C GLY A 138 13.24 35.15 1.16
N ARG A 139 13.40 36.45 1.41
CA ARG A 139 12.63 37.56 0.77
C ARG A 139 12.68 37.55 -0.75
N ASP A 140 13.82 37.16 -1.32
CA ASP A 140 14.04 37.21 -2.78
C ASP A 140 13.58 35.93 -3.50
N HIS A 141 13.09 34.95 -2.75
CA HIS A 141 12.69 33.64 -3.25
C HIS A 141 11.17 33.48 -3.30
N ASN A 142 10.55 33.96 -4.37
CA ASN A 142 9.13 33.72 -4.65
C ASN A 142 8.95 32.55 -5.59
N VAL A 143 8.19 31.54 -5.18
CA VAL A 143 7.90 30.35 -5.99
C VAL A 143 6.54 30.46 -6.64
N THR A 144 6.48 30.00 -7.88
CA THR A 144 5.25 29.86 -8.67
C THR A 144 5.09 28.40 -9.05
N PHE A 145 3.92 27.82 -8.84
CA PHE A 145 3.66 26.40 -9.04
C PHE A 145 2.17 26.14 -9.36
N GLY A 146 1.87 24.92 -9.79
CA GLY A 146 0.51 24.46 -10.10
C GLY A 146 -0.04 24.93 -11.44
N ILE A 147 -1.18 24.37 -11.82
CA ILE A 147 -1.93 24.71 -13.05
C ILE A 147 -3.39 24.98 -12.64
N PRO A 148 -3.91 26.21 -12.84
CA PRO A 148 -3.21 27.43 -13.28
C PRO A 148 -2.14 27.88 -12.28
N PRO A 149 -1.12 28.65 -12.76
CA PRO A 149 -0.02 29.09 -11.90
C PRO A 149 -0.50 29.99 -10.74
N HIS A 150 0.01 29.71 -9.54
CA HIS A 150 -0.22 30.54 -8.36
C HIS A 150 1.09 30.68 -7.57
N ARG A 151 1.12 31.63 -6.64
CA ARG A 151 2.27 31.89 -5.78
C ARG A 151 2.02 31.31 -4.39
N GLY A 152 3.05 30.72 -3.80
CA GLY A 152 3.11 30.45 -2.38
C GLY A 152 3.04 31.74 -1.55
N VAL A 153 3.15 31.62 -0.25
CA VAL A 153 3.28 32.80 0.65
C VAL A 153 4.51 33.60 0.27
N GLU A 154 4.50 34.91 0.55
CA GLU A 154 5.68 35.76 0.34
C GLU A 154 6.87 35.27 1.16
N GLY A 155 8.07 35.21 0.54
CA GLY A 155 9.30 34.77 1.21
C GLY A 155 9.75 35.69 2.34
N GLY A 156 10.64 35.22 3.19
CA GLY A 156 11.17 35.94 4.34
C GLY A 156 10.20 35.98 5.53
N PRO A 157 10.08 37.09 6.25
CA PRO A 157 9.27 37.20 7.49
C PRO A 157 7.82 36.78 7.32
N ALA A 158 7.20 37.06 6.18
CA ALA A 158 5.83 36.62 5.90
C ALA A 158 5.70 35.11 5.84
N CYS A 159 6.70 34.44 5.22
CA CYS A 159 6.76 32.99 5.19
C CYS A 159 6.94 32.38 6.59
N GLU A 160 7.84 32.93 7.38
CA GLU A 160 8.08 32.49 8.76
C GLU A 160 6.84 32.63 9.64
N GLN A 161 6.16 33.79 9.53
CA GLN A 161 4.95 34.07 10.29
C GLN A 161 3.80 33.14 9.89
N ALA A 162 3.56 32.96 8.58
CA ALA A 162 2.51 32.09 8.11
C ALA A 162 2.77 30.63 8.48
N PHE A 163 4.02 30.18 8.37
CA PHE A 163 4.44 28.82 8.71
C PHE A 163 4.27 28.53 10.22
N ALA A 164 4.77 29.46 11.08
CA ALA A 164 4.60 29.32 12.52
C ALA A 164 3.12 29.43 12.93
N GLY A 165 2.36 30.35 12.32
CA GLY A 165 0.93 30.54 12.57
C GLY A 165 0.11 29.30 12.22
N LEU A 166 0.35 28.66 11.07
CA LEU A 166 -0.32 27.41 10.69
C LEU A 166 -0.06 26.30 11.72
N LEU A 167 1.21 26.09 12.10
CA LEU A 167 1.57 25.00 12.99
C LEU A 167 1.08 25.24 14.43
N ALA A 168 1.04 26.48 14.87
CA ALA A 168 0.39 26.84 16.12
C ALA A 168 -1.12 26.54 16.08
N ALA A 169 -1.81 26.90 14.99
CA ALA A 169 -3.23 26.58 14.82
C ALA A 169 -3.51 25.07 14.77
N ILE A 170 -2.66 24.29 14.11
CA ILE A 170 -2.72 22.81 14.11
C ILE A 170 -2.58 22.24 15.53
N GLU A 171 -1.73 22.80 16.36
CA GLU A 171 -1.49 22.32 17.73
C GLU A 171 -2.49 22.87 18.76
N THR A 172 -3.27 23.86 18.43
CA THR A 172 -4.32 24.44 19.29
C THR A 172 -5.70 24.04 18.79
N GLU A 173 -6.28 24.83 17.89
CA GLU A 173 -7.61 24.59 17.31
C GLU A 173 -7.72 23.23 16.59
N GLY A 174 -6.63 22.81 15.92
CA GLY A 174 -6.57 21.55 15.19
C GLY A 174 -6.67 20.29 16.07
N ARG A 175 -6.40 20.40 17.38
CA ARG A 175 -6.55 19.26 18.31
C ARG A 175 -8.01 18.86 18.56
N GLU A 176 -8.92 19.79 18.38
CA GLU A 176 -10.36 19.54 18.51
C GLU A 176 -10.97 18.91 17.26
N LEU A 177 -10.23 18.93 16.14
CA LEU A 177 -10.64 18.28 14.91
C LEU A 177 -10.49 16.76 14.97
N ASP A 178 -11.32 16.09 14.17
CA ASP A 178 -11.04 14.69 13.84
C ASP A 178 -9.63 14.56 13.24
N PRO A 179 -8.80 13.62 13.72
CA PRO A 179 -7.41 13.48 13.26
C PRO A 179 -7.26 13.30 11.75
N LEU A 180 -8.24 12.70 11.07
CA LEU A 180 -8.20 12.55 9.61
C LEU A 180 -8.32 13.91 8.92
N LEU A 181 -9.24 14.77 9.38
CA LEU A 181 -9.40 16.13 8.87
C LEU A 181 -8.19 16.99 9.20
N ARG A 182 -7.62 16.83 10.40
CA ARG A 182 -6.39 17.51 10.82
C ARG A 182 -5.22 17.19 9.88
N ALA A 183 -5.04 15.93 9.54
CA ALA A 183 -3.99 15.48 8.61
C ALA A 183 -4.15 16.13 7.22
N LEU A 184 -5.37 16.08 6.67
CA LEU A 184 -5.68 16.67 5.37
C LEU A 184 -5.54 18.19 5.36
N ALA A 185 -5.97 18.89 6.43
CA ALA A 185 -5.81 20.33 6.53
C ALA A 185 -4.33 20.75 6.57
N LEU A 186 -3.51 20.05 7.35
CA LEU A 186 -2.05 20.28 7.40
C LEU A 186 -1.43 20.09 6.02
N HIS A 187 -1.76 19.00 5.34
CA HIS A 187 -1.28 18.72 3.99
C HIS A 187 -1.62 19.87 3.03
N TYR A 188 -2.91 20.22 2.94
CA TYR A 188 -3.34 21.27 2.02
C TYR A 188 -2.62 22.59 2.26
N HIS A 189 -2.60 23.06 3.51
CA HIS A 189 -2.00 24.37 3.82
C HIS A 189 -0.48 24.39 3.62
N LEU A 190 0.25 23.34 3.94
CA LEU A 190 1.68 23.24 3.62
C LEU A 190 1.94 23.25 2.11
N ALA A 191 1.14 22.49 1.35
CA ALA A 191 1.26 22.44 -0.11
C ALA A 191 0.90 23.79 -0.75
N ALA A 192 -0.12 24.50 -0.26
CA ALA A 192 -0.54 25.78 -0.78
C ALA A 192 0.40 26.94 -0.37
N MET A 193 0.91 26.91 0.85
CA MET A 193 1.88 27.87 1.38
C MET A 193 3.21 27.82 0.66
N HIS A 194 3.68 26.62 0.33
CA HIS A 194 4.97 26.36 -0.33
C HIS A 194 6.14 27.03 0.40
N PRO A 195 6.41 26.68 1.68
CA PRO A 195 7.36 27.42 2.50
C PRO A 195 8.83 27.20 2.14
N PHE A 196 9.16 26.16 1.38
CA PHE A 196 10.52 25.83 0.97
C PHE A 196 10.75 26.12 -0.52
N LEU A 197 12.00 26.06 -0.98
CA LEU A 197 12.33 26.25 -2.41
C LEU A 197 11.89 25.05 -3.27
N ASP A 198 12.08 23.83 -2.76
CA ASP A 198 11.64 22.57 -3.37
C ASP A 198 11.18 21.59 -2.26
N GLY A 199 10.73 20.38 -2.60
CA GLY A 199 10.34 19.36 -1.63
C GLY A 199 9.04 19.64 -0.86
N ASN A 200 8.29 20.69 -1.18
CA ASN A 200 7.09 21.08 -0.45
C ASN A 200 5.99 19.99 -0.51
N GLY A 201 5.74 19.42 -1.67
CA GLY A 201 4.75 18.36 -1.83
C GLY A 201 5.12 17.10 -1.02
N ARG A 202 6.37 16.66 -1.11
CA ARG A 202 6.90 15.52 -0.35
C ARG A 202 6.79 15.77 1.16
N THR A 203 7.14 16.96 1.62
CA THR A 203 7.04 17.36 3.03
C THR A 203 5.59 17.41 3.52
N ALA A 204 4.67 17.95 2.73
CA ALA A 204 3.26 18.03 3.08
C ALA A 204 2.64 16.62 3.23
N ARG A 205 2.92 15.71 2.30
CA ARG A 205 2.46 14.32 2.37
C ARG A 205 3.09 13.54 3.54
N ALA A 206 4.35 13.77 3.83
CA ALA A 206 5.02 13.17 4.99
C ALA A 206 4.46 13.69 6.33
N ALA A 207 4.15 14.98 6.41
CA ALA A 207 3.49 15.56 7.58
C ALA A 207 2.05 15.02 7.77
N GLU A 208 1.30 14.84 6.68
CA GLU A 208 0.01 14.15 6.68
C GLU A 208 0.14 12.73 7.22
N ALA A 209 1.07 11.94 6.68
CA ALA A 209 1.32 10.56 7.10
C ALA A 209 1.64 10.47 8.61
N LEU A 210 2.42 11.41 9.15
CA LEU A 210 2.71 11.49 10.59
C LEU A 210 1.44 11.71 11.42
N VAL A 211 0.54 12.61 10.99
CA VAL A 211 -0.73 12.87 11.70
C VAL A 211 -1.64 11.64 11.63
N LEU A 212 -1.73 11.00 10.47
CA LEU A 212 -2.49 9.76 10.29
C LEU A 212 -1.95 8.62 11.14
N GLN A 213 -0.62 8.47 11.26
CA GLN A 213 -0.01 7.50 12.16
C GLN A 213 -0.43 7.76 13.62
N ARG A 214 -0.40 9.00 14.09
CA ARG A 214 -0.86 9.39 15.43
C ARG A 214 -2.36 9.17 15.64
N ALA A 215 -3.15 9.19 14.58
CA ALA A 215 -4.57 8.82 14.59
C ALA A 215 -4.79 7.30 14.68
N GLY A 216 -3.70 6.53 14.72
CA GLY A 216 -3.71 5.07 14.85
C GLY A 216 -3.67 4.33 13.51
N LEU A 217 -3.32 4.99 12.42
CA LEU A 217 -2.86 4.37 11.18
C LEU A 217 -1.33 4.17 11.27
N THR A 218 -0.92 3.43 12.31
CA THR A 218 0.47 3.11 12.64
C THR A 218 0.94 1.87 11.88
N ASP A 219 2.05 1.30 12.32
CA ASP A 219 2.73 0.13 11.74
C ASP A 219 1.80 -0.98 11.28
N ARG A 220 0.67 -1.18 11.97
CA ARG A 220 -0.29 -2.26 11.69
C ARG A 220 -1.32 -1.89 10.63
N ALA A 221 -1.53 -0.60 10.42
CA ALA A 221 -2.57 -0.06 9.56
C ALA A 221 -2.07 1.14 8.76
N PHE A 222 -0.76 1.20 8.45
CA PHE A 222 -0.20 2.25 7.61
C PHE A 222 -0.80 2.17 6.20
N ILE A 223 -1.34 3.28 5.73
CA ILE A 223 -1.93 3.40 4.40
C ILE A 223 -1.09 4.31 3.50
N ALA A 224 -0.92 3.94 2.25
CA ALA A 224 -0.10 4.68 1.28
C ALA A 224 -0.91 5.79 0.59
N MET A 225 -1.16 6.90 1.28
CA MET A 225 -1.93 8.02 0.72
C MET A 225 -1.26 8.65 -0.50
N SER A 226 0.08 8.70 -0.53
CA SER A 226 0.79 9.20 -1.72
C SER A 226 0.58 8.32 -2.94
N ASN A 227 0.34 7.01 -2.77
CA ASN A 227 -0.04 6.14 -3.88
C ASN A 227 -1.41 6.55 -4.43
N TYR A 228 -2.40 6.77 -3.58
CA TYR A 228 -3.71 7.27 -4.00
C TYR A 228 -3.61 8.60 -4.74
N TYR A 229 -2.83 9.55 -4.21
CA TYR A 229 -2.61 10.85 -4.87
C TYR A 229 -1.91 10.72 -6.22
N TYR A 230 -1.06 9.72 -6.40
CA TYR A 230 -0.43 9.43 -7.67
C TYR A 230 -1.40 8.78 -8.66
N ASP A 231 -2.15 7.78 -8.24
CA ASP A 231 -3.14 7.09 -9.07
C ASP A 231 -4.21 8.08 -9.58
N GLU A 232 -4.62 9.02 -8.73
CA GLU A 232 -5.58 10.09 -9.02
C GLU A 232 -4.90 11.46 -9.28
N LYS A 233 -3.69 11.48 -9.86
CA LYS A 233 -2.84 12.69 -9.96
C LYS A 233 -3.55 13.90 -10.56
N ALA A 234 -4.31 13.69 -11.64
CA ALA A 234 -5.05 14.78 -12.28
C ALA A 234 -6.13 15.37 -11.36
N ALA A 235 -6.90 14.52 -10.67
CA ALA A 235 -7.91 14.93 -9.70
C ALA A 235 -7.29 15.61 -8.48
N TYR A 236 -6.17 15.07 -7.97
CA TYR A 236 -5.42 15.64 -6.85
C TYR A 236 -4.93 17.08 -7.15
N LEU A 237 -4.31 17.30 -8.29
CA LEU A 237 -3.84 18.64 -8.69
C LEU A 237 -5.00 19.59 -8.94
N THR A 238 -6.09 19.09 -9.52
CA THR A 238 -7.32 19.89 -9.76
C THR A 238 -7.96 20.31 -8.46
N ILE A 239 -8.11 19.42 -7.48
CA ILE A 239 -8.76 19.77 -6.21
C ILE A 239 -7.90 20.72 -5.38
N LEU A 240 -6.58 20.60 -5.37
CA LEU A 240 -5.69 21.57 -4.76
C LEU A 240 -5.88 22.98 -5.36
N SER A 241 -6.02 23.06 -6.68
CA SER A 241 -6.27 24.32 -7.40
C SER A 241 -7.67 24.88 -7.10
N ALA A 242 -8.70 24.04 -7.14
CA ALA A 242 -10.07 24.43 -6.85
C ALA A 242 -10.25 24.96 -5.42
N THR A 243 -9.64 24.29 -4.44
CA THR A 243 -9.65 24.72 -3.02
C THR A 243 -9.02 26.11 -2.85
N ARG A 244 -7.92 26.38 -3.57
CA ARG A 244 -7.33 27.74 -3.58
C ARG A 244 -8.25 28.77 -4.20
N ALA A 245 -8.88 28.44 -5.32
CA ALA A 245 -9.83 29.33 -6.01
C ALA A 245 -11.08 29.62 -5.18
N ALA A 246 -11.50 28.68 -4.33
CA ALA A 246 -12.60 28.80 -3.39
C ALA A 246 -12.19 29.46 -2.04
N SER A 247 -11.16 30.30 -2.04
CA SER A 247 -10.67 31.01 -0.83
C SER A 247 -10.31 30.08 0.33
N HIS A 248 -9.69 28.94 -0.02
CA HIS A 248 -9.25 27.90 0.91
C HIS A 248 -10.38 27.15 1.62
N ASP A 249 -11.56 27.05 1.01
CA ASP A 249 -12.61 26.15 1.48
C ASP A 249 -12.16 24.69 1.27
N LEU A 250 -11.93 24.00 2.38
CA LEU A 250 -11.38 22.65 2.41
C LEU A 250 -12.39 21.56 2.09
N THR A 251 -13.67 21.86 1.92
CA THR A 251 -14.74 20.86 1.73
C THR A 251 -14.39 19.86 0.64
N GLY A 252 -14.05 20.35 -0.55
CA GLY A 252 -13.70 19.49 -1.68
C GLY A 252 -12.45 18.65 -1.44
N PHE A 253 -11.42 19.25 -0.83
CA PHE A 253 -10.16 18.54 -0.52
C PHE A 253 -10.36 17.48 0.57
N PHE A 254 -11.19 17.75 1.57
CA PHE A 254 -11.56 16.77 2.59
C PHE A 254 -12.33 15.58 2.00
N LEU A 255 -13.33 15.84 1.16
CA LEU A 255 -14.06 14.77 0.47
C LEU A 255 -13.14 13.89 -0.38
N PHE A 256 -12.22 14.50 -1.11
CA PHE A 256 -11.22 13.79 -1.92
C PHE A 256 -10.28 12.95 -1.04
N GLY A 257 -9.69 13.53 0.00
CA GLY A 257 -8.76 12.84 0.90
C GLY A 257 -9.43 11.73 1.72
N LEU A 258 -10.64 11.94 2.23
CA LEU A 258 -11.41 10.93 2.96
C LEU A 258 -11.76 9.72 2.07
N ARG A 259 -12.10 9.96 0.79
CA ARG A 259 -12.27 8.88 -0.20
C ARG A 259 -10.97 8.08 -0.37
N GLY A 260 -9.83 8.77 -0.46
CA GLY A 260 -8.52 8.13 -0.53
C GLY A 260 -8.22 7.25 0.70
N ILE A 261 -8.53 7.74 1.90
CA ILE A 261 -8.38 6.96 3.15
C ILE A 261 -9.24 5.69 3.09
N CYS A 262 -10.51 5.79 2.69
CA CYS A 262 -11.38 4.62 2.51
C CYS A 262 -10.76 3.61 1.54
N GLN A 263 -10.37 4.06 0.35
CA GLN A 263 -9.82 3.22 -0.71
C GLN A 263 -8.51 2.53 -0.26
N GLN A 264 -7.60 3.25 0.39
CA GLN A 264 -6.35 2.64 0.88
C GLN A 264 -6.60 1.65 2.04
N CYS A 265 -7.57 1.92 2.91
CA CYS A 265 -8.00 0.96 3.93
C CYS A 265 -8.61 -0.30 3.31
N GLU A 266 -9.42 -0.18 2.25
CA GLU A 266 -10.00 -1.31 1.52
C GLU A 266 -8.93 -2.17 0.85
N VAL A 267 -7.96 -1.54 0.17
CA VAL A 267 -6.82 -2.23 -0.44
C VAL A 267 -6.05 -3.02 0.60
N LEU A 268 -5.69 -2.40 1.73
CA LEU A 268 -4.96 -3.09 2.80
C LEU A 268 -5.79 -4.18 3.48
N THR A 269 -7.09 -3.96 3.65
CA THR A 269 -8.03 -4.96 4.17
C THR A 269 -8.09 -6.20 3.26
N ALA A 270 -8.15 -6.00 1.94
CA ALA A 270 -8.14 -7.10 0.97
C ALA A 270 -6.84 -7.92 1.03
N GLU A 271 -5.68 -7.25 1.14
CA GLU A 271 -4.38 -7.90 1.31
C GLU A 271 -4.34 -8.75 2.60
N ILE A 272 -4.78 -8.19 3.73
CA ILE A 272 -4.82 -8.91 5.01
C ILE A 272 -5.76 -10.13 4.91
N ARG A 273 -6.96 -9.96 4.36
CA ARG A 273 -7.93 -11.05 4.16
C ARG A 273 -7.35 -12.17 3.30
N LYS A 274 -6.65 -11.83 2.24
CA LYS A 274 -5.97 -12.81 1.38
C LYS A 274 -4.92 -13.62 2.15
N HIS A 275 -4.12 -12.97 3.00
CA HIS A 275 -3.18 -13.68 3.87
C HIS A 275 -3.87 -14.59 4.89
N MET A 276 -4.99 -14.15 5.45
CA MET A 276 -5.81 -14.97 6.35
C MET A 276 -6.39 -16.20 5.63
N GLN A 277 -6.94 -16.01 4.43
CA GLN A 277 -7.46 -17.12 3.61
C GLN A 277 -6.35 -18.13 3.28
N LYS A 278 -5.16 -17.67 2.89
CA LYS A 278 -4.00 -18.55 2.65
C LYS A 278 -3.57 -19.33 3.92
N ALA A 279 -3.61 -18.70 5.08
CA ALA A 279 -3.29 -19.37 6.34
C ALA A 279 -4.35 -20.42 6.71
N LEU A 280 -5.63 -20.07 6.59
CA LEU A 280 -6.74 -20.99 6.81
C LEU A 280 -6.69 -22.19 5.83
N PHE A 281 -6.42 -21.91 4.55
CA PHE A 281 -6.24 -22.96 3.56
C PHE A 281 -5.13 -23.94 3.93
N ARG A 282 -3.97 -23.40 4.35
CA ARG A 282 -2.82 -24.20 4.76
C ARG A 282 -3.15 -25.09 5.97
N ASP A 283 -3.81 -24.54 6.96
CA ASP A 283 -4.22 -25.27 8.17
C ASP A 283 -5.21 -26.38 7.83
N THR A 284 -6.26 -26.08 7.07
CA THR A 284 -7.25 -27.06 6.58
C THR A 284 -6.60 -28.14 5.75
N MET A 285 -5.72 -27.78 4.81
CA MET A 285 -4.97 -28.72 3.97
C MET A 285 -4.21 -29.72 4.84
N TYR A 286 -3.39 -29.26 5.77
CA TYR A 286 -2.62 -30.17 6.63
C TYR A 286 -3.53 -31.00 7.55
N SER A 287 -4.58 -30.40 8.13
CA SER A 287 -5.54 -31.11 8.96
C SER A 287 -6.20 -32.27 8.22
N LEU A 288 -6.68 -32.04 7.00
CA LEU A 288 -7.40 -33.05 6.20
C LEU A 288 -6.45 -34.10 5.61
N PHE A 289 -5.33 -33.71 4.98
CA PHE A 289 -4.41 -34.63 4.34
C PHE A 289 -3.68 -35.53 5.35
N ASN A 290 -3.44 -35.10 6.57
CA ASN A 290 -2.86 -35.93 7.64
C ASN A 290 -3.80 -37.06 8.10
N ARG A 291 -5.09 -37.04 7.76
CA ARG A 291 -6.08 -38.08 8.10
C ARG A 291 -6.07 -39.23 7.11
N LEU A 292 -5.26 -39.18 6.04
CA LEU A 292 -5.14 -40.25 5.07
C LEU A 292 -4.43 -41.47 5.69
N GLU A 293 -5.15 -42.58 5.88
CA GLU A 293 -4.66 -43.72 6.65
C GLU A 293 -3.73 -44.67 5.90
N THR A 294 -4.03 -44.95 4.59
CA THR A 294 -3.26 -45.94 3.85
C THR A 294 -1.96 -45.36 3.27
N LYS A 295 -0.87 -46.15 3.27
CA LYS A 295 0.43 -45.76 2.71
C LYS A 295 0.30 -45.18 1.29
N ARG A 296 -0.55 -45.77 0.45
CA ARG A 296 -0.78 -45.34 -0.94
C ARG A 296 -1.45 -43.95 -1.00
N LYS A 297 -2.49 -43.73 -0.18
CA LYS A 297 -3.17 -42.42 -0.11
C LYS A 297 -2.24 -41.36 0.43
N ARG A 298 -1.41 -41.64 1.42
CA ARG A 298 -0.42 -40.70 1.96
C ARG A 298 0.56 -40.24 0.90
N VAL A 299 1.12 -41.16 0.09
CA VAL A 299 2.04 -40.83 -1.02
C VAL A 299 1.36 -39.92 -2.05
N ILE A 300 0.09 -40.17 -2.39
CA ILE A 300 -0.69 -39.31 -3.29
C ILE A 300 -0.94 -37.96 -2.62
N GLY A 301 -1.37 -37.96 -1.36
CA GLY A 301 -1.61 -36.75 -0.60
C GLY A 301 -0.37 -35.87 -0.48
N GLU A 302 0.81 -36.43 -0.23
CA GLU A 302 2.07 -35.69 -0.20
C GLU A 302 2.35 -34.95 -1.50
N ARG A 303 2.13 -35.59 -2.67
CA ARG A 303 2.28 -34.94 -3.98
C ARG A 303 1.29 -33.80 -4.17
N GLN A 304 0.02 -34.04 -3.82
CA GLN A 304 -1.05 -33.02 -3.90
C GLN A 304 -0.76 -31.84 -2.99
N VAL A 305 -0.26 -32.08 -1.77
CA VAL A 305 0.17 -31.02 -0.85
C VAL A 305 1.30 -30.17 -1.45
N GLN A 306 2.27 -30.78 -2.19
CA GLN A 306 3.32 -29.98 -2.83
C GLN A 306 2.76 -29.07 -3.94
N ILE A 307 1.80 -29.55 -4.73
CA ILE A 307 1.08 -28.73 -5.72
C ILE A 307 0.39 -27.54 -5.02
N LEU A 308 -0.40 -27.81 -3.98
CA LEU A 308 -1.14 -26.79 -3.25
C LEU A 308 -0.22 -25.76 -2.57
N LYS A 309 0.96 -26.19 -2.07
CA LYS A 309 1.96 -25.25 -1.50
C LYS A 309 2.45 -24.24 -2.52
N LEU A 310 2.83 -24.68 -3.72
CA LEU A 310 3.28 -23.79 -4.78
C LEU A 310 2.18 -22.81 -5.21
N LEU A 311 0.94 -23.31 -5.34
CA LEU A 311 -0.21 -22.45 -5.66
C LEU A 311 -0.53 -21.45 -4.55
N LEU A 312 -0.32 -21.79 -3.28
CA LEU A 312 -0.48 -20.85 -2.16
C LEU A 312 0.57 -19.73 -2.17
N GLU A 313 1.74 -19.95 -2.76
CA GLU A 313 2.78 -18.92 -2.87
C GLU A 313 2.46 -17.92 -3.98
N THR A 314 2.00 -18.38 -5.13
CA THR A 314 1.88 -17.58 -6.36
C THR A 314 0.45 -17.30 -6.82
N ASP A 315 -0.54 -17.95 -6.19
CA ASP A 315 -1.98 -17.93 -6.49
C ASP A 315 -2.36 -18.72 -7.77
N SER A 316 -1.52 -18.73 -8.80
CA SER A 316 -1.74 -19.49 -10.03
C SER A 316 -0.43 -19.99 -10.65
N TRP A 317 -0.53 -21.02 -11.47
CA TRP A 317 0.54 -21.55 -12.32
C TRP A 317 -0.03 -22.08 -13.63
N GLN A 318 0.78 -22.05 -14.69
CA GLN A 318 0.47 -22.84 -15.89
C GLN A 318 0.68 -24.34 -15.61
N LEU A 319 -0.17 -25.18 -16.18
CA LEU A 319 -0.24 -26.62 -15.89
C LEU A 319 1.09 -27.37 -16.06
N LEU A 320 1.80 -27.18 -17.19
CA LEU A 320 3.07 -27.85 -17.43
C LEU A 320 4.26 -27.25 -16.66
N PRO A 321 4.41 -25.93 -16.53
CA PRO A 321 5.38 -25.34 -15.60
C PRO A 321 5.21 -25.84 -14.15
N LEU A 322 3.96 -25.95 -13.66
CA LEU A 322 3.67 -26.50 -12.32
C LEU A 322 4.14 -27.96 -12.22
N TYR A 323 3.88 -28.79 -13.24
CA TYR A 323 4.41 -30.16 -13.28
C TYR A 323 5.93 -30.20 -13.14
N ARG A 324 6.65 -29.39 -13.91
CA ARG A 324 8.12 -29.33 -13.84
C ARG A 324 8.63 -28.95 -12.45
N ALA A 325 7.93 -28.03 -11.77
CA ALA A 325 8.28 -27.61 -10.41
C ALA A 325 8.12 -28.73 -9.37
N VAL A 326 7.16 -29.67 -9.59
CA VAL A 326 6.89 -30.79 -8.67
C VAL A 326 7.39 -32.14 -9.19
N GLU A 327 8.06 -32.22 -10.33
CA GLU A 327 8.43 -33.44 -11.04
C GLU A 327 9.22 -34.42 -10.17
N LEU A 328 10.05 -33.94 -9.26
CA LEU A 328 10.80 -34.78 -8.32
C LEU A 328 9.90 -35.67 -7.45
N HIS A 329 8.70 -35.21 -7.11
CA HIS A 329 7.73 -36.00 -6.34
C HIS A 329 7.02 -37.10 -7.15
N TYR A 330 7.22 -37.09 -8.46
CA TYR A 330 6.72 -38.11 -9.40
C TYR A 330 7.82 -39.05 -9.88
N GLY A 331 9.05 -38.89 -9.39
CA GLY A 331 10.18 -39.78 -9.67
C GLY A 331 9.86 -41.25 -9.31
N GLY A 332 10.30 -42.20 -10.16
CA GLY A 332 10.02 -43.61 -9.96
C GLY A 332 8.61 -44.08 -10.43
N ILE A 333 7.76 -43.18 -10.90
CA ILE A 333 6.46 -43.53 -11.52
C ILE A 333 6.64 -43.67 -13.03
N LYS A 334 6.28 -44.86 -13.60
CA LYS A 334 6.45 -45.16 -15.04
C LYS A 334 5.88 -44.07 -15.97
N ASN A 335 4.81 -43.38 -15.57
CA ASN A 335 4.25 -42.23 -16.28
C ASN A 335 3.92 -41.15 -15.27
N GLY A 336 4.92 -40.29 -14.94
CA GLY A 336 4.83 -39.23 -13.95
C GLY A 336 3.81 -38.16 -14.34
N LEU A 337 3.79 -37.75 -15.62
CA LEU A 337 2.82 -36.75 -16.10
C LEU A 337 1.37 -37.22 -15.97
N SER A 338 1.06 -38.48 -16.33
CA SER A 338 -0.29 -39.03 -16.15
C SER A 338 -0.70 -39.13 -14.68
N ALA A 339 0.27 -39.36 -13.79
CA ALA A 339 0.00 -39.38 -12.35
C ALA A 339 -0.27 -37.95 -11.82
N TYR A 340 0.50 -36.98 -12.28
CA TYR A 340 0.28 -35.56 -11.97
C TYR A 340 -1.09 -35.07 -12.45
N LEU A 341 -1.48 -35.35 -13.69
CA LEU A 341 -2.79 -34.96 -14.22
C LEU A 341 -3.95 -35.59 -13.42
N ARG A 342 -3.78 -36.82 -12.90
CA ARG A 342 -4.77 -37.40 -11.97
C ARG A 342 -4.83 -36.68 -10.64
N ASP A 343 -3.68 -36.24 -10.12
CA ASP A 343 -3.63 -35.49 -8.87
C ASP A 343 -4.28 -34.10 -9.05
N ILE A 344 -4.04 -33.41 -10.19
CA ILE A 344 -4.73 -32.16 -10.56
C ILE A 344 -6.25 -32.36 -10.66
N PHE A 345 -6.69 -33.41 -11.37
CA PHE A 345 -8.11 -33.73 -11.50
C PHE A 345 -8.78 -33.97 -10.14
N GLN A 346 -8.12 -34.67 -9.22
CA GLN A 346 -8.65 -34.91 -7.87
C GLN A 346 -8.73 -33.63 -7.04
N LEU A 347 -7.73 -32.76 -7.17
CA LEU A 347 -7.73 -31.45 -6.49
C LEU A 347 -8.82 -30.53 -7.05
N GLU A 348 -9.10 -30.59 -8.36
CA GLU A 348 -10.21 -29.87 -9.00
C GLU A 348 -11.56 -30.47 -8.58
N ASP A 349 -11.69 -31.80 -8.52
CA ASP A 349 -12.91 -32.48 -8.07
C ASP A 349 -13.24 -32.20 -6.59
N MET A 350 -12.23 -31.93 -5.76
CA MET A 350 -12.37 -31.46 -4.38
C MET A 350 -12.59 -29.92 -4.29
N GLU A 351 -12.62 -29.22 -5.42
CA GLU A 351 -12.75 -27.78 -5.52
C GLU A 351 -11.61 -26.98 -4.81
N SER A 352 -10.48 -27.65 -4.46
CA SER A 352 -9.33 -26.98 -3.86
C SER A 352 -8.55 -26.14 -4.86
N ILE A 353 -8.69 -26.40 -6.15
CA ILE A 353 -8.15 -25.65 -7.29
C ILE A 353 -9.21 -25.51 -8.37
N ALA A 354 -9.00 -24.55 -9.28
CA ALA A 354 -9.73 -24.45 -10.55
C ALA A 354 -8.74 -24.51 -11.72
N VAL A 355 -9.11 -25.15 -12.82
CA VAL A 355 -8.32 -25.18 -14.06
C VAL A 355 -9.02 -24.38 -15.14
N LEU A 356 -8.36 -23.30 -15.60
CA LEU A 356 -8.87 -22.44 -16.65
C LEU A 356 -8.27 -22.81 -18.02
N TRP A 357 -9.14 -22.97 -18.99
CA TRP A 357 -8.79 -23.28 -20.39
C TRP A 357 -8.73 -22.00 -21.22
N ASN A 358 -7.59 -21.28 -21.17
CA ASN A 358 -7.41 -20.01 -21.87
C ASN A 358 -7.01 -20.17 -23.34
N SER A 359 -6.52 -21.34 -23.73
CA SER A 359 -6.14 -21.64 -25.12
C SER A 359 -6.40 -23.11 -25.42
N GLY A 360 -6.60 -23.44 -26.70
CA GLY A 360 -6.81 -24.83 -27.14
C GLY A 360 -5.56 -25.74 -27.09
N LYS A 361 -4.43 -25.26 -26.56
CA LYS A 361 -3.20 -26.05 -26.47
C LYS A 361 -3.06 -26.68 -25.10
N PHE A 362 -2.79 -27.99 -25.09
CA PHE A 362 -2.46 -28.69 -23.85
C PHE A 362 -1.19 -28.12 -23.23
N GLY A 363 -1.28 -27.78 -21.95
CA GLY A 363 -0.18 -27.23 -21.16
C GLY A 363 -0.25 -25.73 -20.90
N ASP A 364 -1.06 -24.98 -21.65
CA ASP A 364 -1.27 -23.54 -21.47
C ASP A 364 -2.44 -23.25 -20.51
N GLN A 365 -3.04 -24.28 -19.91
CA GLN A 365 -4.08 -24.15 -18.90
C GLN A 365 -3.51 -23.48 -17.65
N GLU A 366 -4.28 -22.58 -17.07
CA GLU A 366 -3.94 -21.96 -15.82
C GLU A 366 -4.61 -22.70 -14.66
N VAL A 367 -3.81 -23.09 -13.66
CA VAL A 367 -4.26 -23.74 -12.42
C VAL A 367 -4.25 -22.69 -11.33
N LEU A 368 -5.42 -22.41 -10.73
CA LEU A 368 -5.61 -21.42 -9.67
C LEU A 368 -5.93 -22.11 -8.36
N ILE A 369 -5.44 -21.56 -7.26
CA ILE A 369 -5.86 -21.97 -5.92
C ILE A 369 -7.25 -21.41 -5.60
N ASN A 370 -8.13 -22.24 -5.05
CA ASN A 370 -9.43 -21.79 -4.53
C ASN A 370 -9.29 -21.46 -3.04
N LEU A 371 -9.05 -20.19 -2.70
CA LEU A 371 -8.86 -19.77 -1.31
C LEU A 371 -10.14 -19.90 -0.44
N ASP A 372 -11.31 -20.08 -1.04
CA ASP A 372 -12.57 -20.31 -0.33
C ASP A 372 -12.82 -21.79 0.00
N TRP A 373 -11.99 -22.71 -0.53
CA TRP A 373 -12.08 -24.14 -0.26
C TRP A 373 -12.22 -24.51 1.21
N PRO A 374 -11.51 -23.89 2.18
CA PRO A 374 -11.67 -24.21 3.61
C PRO A 374 -13.06 -23.95 4.17
N GLN A 375 -13.86 -23.12 3.50
CA GLN A 375 -15.25 -22.83 3.88
C GLN A 375 -16.25 -23.81 3.25
N GLN A 376 -15.81 -24.54 2.24
CA GLN A 376 -16.64 -25.42 1.40
C GLN A 376 -16.43 -26.88 1.69
N ILE A 377 -15.33 -27.27 2.36
CA ILE A 377 -14.93 -28.65 2.60
C ILE A 377 -15.01 -29.02 4.08
N ASP A 378 -15.65 -30.14 4.39
CA ASP A 378 -15.55 -30.78 5.70
C ASP A 378 -14.78 -32.12 5.61
N GLU A 379 -14.54 -32.75 6.77
CA GLU A 379 -13.84 -34.03 6.85
C GLU A 379 -14.57 -35.14 6.09
N SER A 380 -15.89 -35.17 6.15
CA SER A 380 -16.71 -36.21 5.50
C SER A 380 -16.64 -36.10 3.99
N GLU A 381 -16.70 -34.88 3.48
CA GLU A 381 -16.56 -34.57 2.05
C GLU A 381 -15.17 -34.91 1.56
N PHE A 382 -14.12 -34.48 2.27
CA PHE A 382 -12.75 -34.84 1.94
C PHE A 382 -12.55 -36.36 1.87
N LEU A 383 -13.03 -37.09 2.87
CA LEU A 383 -12.94 -38.55 2.91
C LEU A 383 -13.73 -39.20 1.76
N ARG A 384 -14.87 -38.60 1.35
CA ARG A 384 -15.65 -39.08 0.18
C ARG A 384 -14.86 -38.92 -1.12
N HIS A 385 -14.28 -37.75 -1.39
CA HIS A 385 -13.42 -37.52 -2.56
C HIS A 385 -12.20 -38.44 -2.58
N THR A 386 -11.59 -38.69 -1.43
CA THR A 386 -10.43 -39.55 -1.31
C THR A 386 -10.75 -41.06 -1.39
N LYS A 387 -12.02 -41.49 -1.32
CA LYS A 387 -12.43 -42.91 -1.55
C LYS A 387 -12.07 -43.39 -2.96
N SER A 388 -12.17 -42.53 -3.95
CA SER A 388 -11.87 -42.84 -5.36
C SER A 388 -10.39 -42.73 -5.72
N MET A 389 -9.52 -42.32 -4.81
CA MET A 389 -8.06 -42.37 -5.02
C MET A 389 -7.60 -43.80 -5.17
N PRO A 390 -7.00 -44.19 -6.20
CA PRO A 390 -6.47 -43.66 -7.46
C PRO A 390 -7.25 -44.15 -8.70
N LYS A 391 -8.57 -44.24 -8.65
CA LYS A 391 -9.41 -44.87 -9.66
C LYS A 391 -9.79 -44.00 -10.87
N GLY A 392 -9.37 -42.77 -10.93
CA GLY A 392 -9.63 -41.89 -12.08
C GLY A 392 -9.02 -42.45 -13.37
N LYS A 393 -9.87 -42.87 -14.31
CA LYS A 393 -9.44 -43.38 -15.63
C LYS A 393 -9.62 -42.37 -16.77
N SER A 394 -10.36 -41.32 -16.56
CA SER A 394 -10.63 -40.29 -17.56
C SER A 394 -10.29 -38.89 -16.99
N PHE A 395 -9.83 -38.01 -17.85
CA PHE A 395 -9.51 -36.66 -17.54
C PHE A 395 -10.51 -35.77 -18.27
N LYS A 396 -11.23 -34.90 -17.57
CA LYS A 396 -12.22 -33.96 -18.15
C LYS A 396 -11.62 -33.06 -19.24
N PHE A 397 -10.32 -32.81 -19.15
CA PHE A 397 -9.58 -31.92 -20.03
C PHE A 397 -8.63 -32.61 -21.03
N LEU A 398 -8.78 -33.91 -21.20
CA LEU A 398 -8.07 -34.70 -22.22
C LEU A 398 -9.03 -35.36 -23.24
N GLY A 399 -10.30 -34.95 -23.21
CA GLY A 399 -11.34 -35.43 -24.13
C GLY A 399 -11.42 -34.68 -25.43
#